data_c1955b460fcec80e70cd62c71bfe12af
#
_entry.id   c1955b460fcec80e70cd62c71bfe12af
#
_cell.length_a   1.000
_cell.length_b   1.000
_cell.length_c   1.000
_cell.angle_alpha   90.00
_cell.angle_beta   90.00
_cell.angle_gamma   90.00
#
_symmetry.space_group_name_H-M   'P 1'
#
loop_
_entity.id
_entity.type
_entity.pdbx_description
1 polymer ?
#
loop_
_entity_poly.entity_id
_entity_poly.type
_entity_poly.pdbx_seq_one_letter_code
_entity_poly.pdbx_strand_id
1 'polypeptide(L)'
;MDDFILLHGNCMTELPLIDGAVDMIFADPPYFLSSGKGTVKVGNRFVNFDKGSWDRVRSKEEVYQFNYQWLSLCKEKLKSNGTIWVTGTYHNIFEVANCMKDQGFKILNMVVWQKSDPPKTLTNQRFNFSAEYIIWARKYENVPHYFNYELMETLNGGVHMPDVWKLSAPGTWEKTCGKHPTQKPLRLLYRIILASTREGETVLDPFAGSCTTGIAAKLLGRKFIGIEQEEKYIELGKKRIKELTDEKRASQLMLRMSENPEEVQVLVNHVRSSLQTLMIEKGITYMRAGDSKGSILVTPGFERMGYVLLHTNGENCHLFKLKRKGCFQIWTKESLEEVGFSPEHAQYYMVLHFDNSKEIVFSKHPKLRQGINTYRSKIRPLSDFMGIR
;
A
#
# COMPACT_ATOMS: atom_id res chain seq x y z
N MET A 1 -8.12 23.88 -0.45
CA MET A 1 -8.13 22.88 0.65
C MET A 1 -6.82 22.14 0.58
N ASP A 2 -6.18 21.89 1.70
CA ASP A 2 -4.98 21.06 1.74
C ASP A 2 -5.31 19.66 1.24
N ASP A 3 -4.48 19.14 0.34
CA ASP A 3 -4.69 17.80 -0.26
C ASP A 3 -4.47 16.64 0.74
N PHE A 4 -4.14 16.97 1.99
CA PHE A 4 -3.88 16.02 3.06
C PHE A 4 -4.30 16.57 4.42
N ILE A 5 -5.35 15.99 4.99
CA ILE A 5 -5.92 16.39 6.28
C ILE A 5 -5.87 15.18 7.21
N LEU A 6 -5.34 15.35 8.42
CA LEU A 6 -5.36 14.35 9.49
C LEU A 6 -5.94 14.99 10.76
N LEU A 7 -7.16 14.60 11.09
CA LEU A 7 -7.94 15.13 12.22
C LEU A 7 -7.69 14.28 13.47
N HIS A 8 -7.46 14.97 14.60
CA HIS A 8 -7.37 14.33 15.91
C HIS A 8 -8.76 14.35 16.57
N GLY A 9 -9.39 13.20 16.69
CA GLY A 9 -10.73 13.09 17.29
C GLY A 9 -11.37 11.72 17.10
N ASN A 10 -12.56 11.59 17.60
CA ASN A 10 -13.38 10.40 17.42
C ASN A 10 -14.12 10.46 16.09
N CYS A 11 -14.14 9.38 15.32
CA CYS A 11 -14.83 9.35 14.03
C CYS A 11 -16.32 9.71 14.12
N MET A 12 -16.99 9.42 15.25
CA MET A 12 -18.41 9.76 15.45
C MET A 12 -18.64 11.27 15.55
N THR A 13 -17.66 12.02 16.04
CA THR A 13 -17.73 13.48 16.18
C THR A 13 -17.15 14.21 15.00
N GLU A 14 -16.08 13.69 14.40
CA GLU A 14 -15.37 14.36 13.32
C GLU A 14 -15.99 14.13 11.94
N LEU A 15 -16.55 12.94 11.67
CA LEU A 15 -17.20 12.66 10.38
C LEU A 15 -18.30 13.68 10.03
N PRO A 16 -19.24 14.02 10.95
CA PRO A 16 -20.26 15.02 10.63
C PRO A 16 -19.70 16.39 10.20
N LEU A 17 -18.52 16.77 10.71
CA LEU A 17 -17.88 18.06 10.49
C LEU A 17 -17.11 18.15 9.17
N ILE A 18 -16.88 17.04 8.48
CA ILE A 18 -16.20 17.03 7.18
C ILE A 18 -17.13 17.61 6.13
N ASP A 19 -16.67 18.66 5.46
CA ASP A 19 -17.38 19.27 4.34
C ASP A 19 -17.21 18.46 3.05
N GLY A 20 -18.30 18.36 2.31
CA GLY A 20 -18.34 17.70 1.01
C GLY A 20 -18.45 16.19 1.08
N ALA A 21 -18.45 15.56 -0.10
CA ALA A 21 -18.55 14.13 -0.26
C ALA A 21 -17.24 13.57 -0.84
N VAL A 22 -16.89 12.34 -0.42
CA VAL A 22 -15.66 11.66 -0.80
C VAL A 22 -15.93 10.54 -1.82
N ASP A 23 -14.90 10.19 -2.60
CA ASP A 23 -15.01 9.19 -3.65
C ASP A 23 -14.89 7.77 -3.11
N MET A 24 -14.04 7.58 -2.11
CA MET A 24 -13.77 6.29 -1.51
C MET A 24 -13.52 6.41 0.00
N ILE A 25 -14.01 5.43 0.76
CA ILE A 25 -13.66 5.26 2.18
C ILE A 25 -12.90 3.92 2.33
N PHE A 26 -11.80 3.96 3.06
CA PHE A 26 -11.16 2.78 3.62
C PHE A 26 -11.29 2.82 5.14
N ALA A 27 -11.72 1.72 5.75
CA ALA A 27 -11.91 1.63 7.19
C ALA A 27 -11.30 0.36 7.79
N ASP A 28 -10.50 0.51 8.84
CA ASP A 28 -9.98 -0.58 9.69
C ASP A 28 -10.52 -0.41 11.12
N PRO A 29 -11.82 -0.67 11.36
CA PRO A 29 -12.45 -0.40 12.65
C PRO A 29 -11.89 -1.28 13.77
N PRO A 30 -12.10 -0.94 15.04
CA PRO A 30 -11.76 -1.80 16.18
C PRO A 30 -12.43 -3.18 16.05
N TYR A 31 -11.68 -4.25 16.41
CA TYR A 31 -12.18 -5.62 16.35
C TYR A 31 -12.74 -6.10 17.70
N PHE A 32 -12.57 -5.29 18.74
CA PHE A 32 -13.01 -5.57 20.13
C PHE A 32 -12.49 -6.90 20.70
N LEU A 33 -11.24 -7.22 20.43
CA LEU A 33 -10.61 -8.48 20.83
C LEU A 33 -9.77 -8.38 22.11
N SER A 34 -9.49 -7.16 22.59
CA SER A 34 -8.62 -6.93 23.76
C SER A 34 -9.40 -7.17 25.06
N SER A 35 -9.10 -8.28 25.73
CA SER A 35 -9.78 -8.68 26.98
C SER A 35 -9.40 -7.85 28.20
N GLY A 36 -8.48 -6.90 28.07
CA GLY A 36 -7.93 -6.12 29.20
C GLY A 36 -7.03 -6.93 30.17
N LYS A 37 -6.86 -8.22 29.90
CA LYS A 37 -6.04 -9.12 30.73
C LYS A 37 -4.56 -9.11 30.28
N GLY A 38 -4.02 -7.97 29.95
CA GLY A 38 -2.59 -7.72 29.73
C GLY A 38 -1.84 -8.82 28.98
N THR A 39 -0.86 -9.41 29.66
CA THR A 39 0.09 -10.36 29.08
C THR A 39 -0.26 -11.78 29.50
N VAL A 40 -0.42 -12.67 28.54
CA VAL A 40 -0.62 -14.12 28.78
C VAL A 40 0.69 -14.86 28.56
N LYS A 41 1.06 -15.74 29.49
CA LYS A 41 2.24 -16.61 29.34
C LYS A 41 1.90 -17.77 28.41
N VAL A 42 2.63 -17.88 27.30
CA VAL A 42 2.49 -18.95 26.33
C VAL A 42 3.82 -19.66 26.19
N GLY A 43 3.93 -20.84 26.79
CA GLY A 43 5.21 -21.51 26.97
C GLY A 43 6.16 -20.67 27.80
N ASN A 44 7.37 -20.40 27.30
CA ASN A 44 8.37 -19.56 27.97
C ASN A 44 8.31 -18.07 27.55
N ARG A 45 7.28 -17.64 26.81
CA ARG A 45 7.14 -16.26 26.33
C ARG A 45 5.90 -15.59 26.89
N PHE A 46 6.03 -14.31 27.23
CA PHE A 46 4.89 -13.45 27.54
C PHE A 46 4.41 -12.76 26.28
N VAL A 47 3.13 -12.93 25.93
CA VAL A 47 2.51 -12.31 24.77
C VAL A 47 1.45 -11.33 25.25
N ASN A 48 1.60 -10.06 24.89
CA ASN A 48 0.60 -9.04 25.19
C ASN A 48 -0.45 -9.03 24.08
N PHE A 49 -1.71 -9.26 24.44
CA PHE A 49 -2.86 -9.23 23.53
C PHE A 49 -3.65 -7.92 23.62
N ASP A 50 -3.29 -7.04 24.55
CA ASP A 50 -3.96 -5.75 24.71
C ASP A 50 -3.45 -4.76 23.65
N LYS A 51 -4.34 -4.33 22.77
CA LYS A 51 -4.06 -3.35 21.72
C LYS A 51 -4.38 -1.91 22.14
N GLY A 52 -5.02 -1.74 23.28
CA GLY A 52 -5.43 -0.44 23.84
C GLY A 52 -6.91 -0.38 24.22
N SER A 53 -7.29 0.71 24.86
CA SER A 53 -8.67 0.93 25.36
C SER A 53 -9.72 0.92 24.23
N TRP A 54 -9.33 1.30 23.03
CA TRP A 54 -10.19 1.35 21.86
C TRP A 54 -10.63 -0.04 21.34
N ASP A 55 -9.88 -1.11 21.64
CA ASP A 55 -10.16 -2.49 21.16
C ASP A 55 -10.72 -3.39 22.30
N ARG A 56 -11.24 -2.84 23.39
CA ARG A 56 -11.82 -3.62 24.49
C ARG A 56 -13.05 -4.40 24.07
N VAL A 57 -13.16 -5.63 24.57
CA VAL A 57 -14.33 -6.49 24.35
C VAL A 57 -15.60 -5.78 24.81
N ARG A 58 -16.63 -5.82 23.98
CA ARG A 58 -17.97 -5.25 24.21
C ARG A 58 -19.04 -6.33 24.06
N SER A 59 -20.24 -6.04 24.48
CA SER A 59 -21.40 -6.89 24.18
C SER A 59 -21.69 -6.89 22.68
N LYS A 60 -22.40 -7.90 22.20
CA LYS A 60 -22.79 -7.98 20.77
C LYS A 60 -23.61 -6.77 20.34
N GLU A 61 -24.53 -6.33 21.18
CA GLU A 61 -25.36 -5.16 20.91
C GLU A 61 -24.53 -3.88 20.78
N GLU A 62 -23.58 -3.64 21.71
CA GLU A 62 -22.67 -2.48 21.64
C GLU A 62 -21.81 -2.51 20.39
N VAL A 63 -21.33 -3.70 19.96
CA VAL A 63 -20.55 -3.88 18.72
C VAL A 63 -21.41 -3.56 17.49
N TYR A 64 -22.68 -4.05 17.46
CA TYR A 64 -23.60 -3.74 16.38
C TYR A 64 -23.91 -2.24 16.31
N GLN A 65 -24.29 -1.62 17.42
CA GLN A 65 -24.59 -0.19 17.47
C GLN A 65 -23.41 0.68 17.07
N PHE A 66 -22.20 0.34 17.53
CA PHE A 66 -21.00 1.02 17.10
C PHE A 66 -20.80 0.92 15.59
N ASN A 67 -20.87 -0.29 15.01
CA ASN A 67 -20.69 -0.49 13.58
C ASN A 67 -21.77 0.20 12.77
N TYR A 68 -23.02 0.16 13.22
CA TYR A 68 -24.13 0.82 12.57
C TYR A 68 -23.92 2.34 12.50
N GLN A 69 -23.52 2.96 13.60
CA GLN A 69 -23.35 4.41 13.70
C GLN A 69 -22.24 4.93 12.77
N TRP A 70 -21.03 4.40 12.87
CA TRP A 70 -19.94 4.91 12.03
C TRP A 70 -20.14 4.60 10.53
N LEU A 71 -20.78 3.47 10.19
CA LEU A 71 -21.12 3.13 8.81
C LEU A 71 -22.19 4.10 8.27
N SER A 72 -23.18 4.50 9.07
CA SER A 72 -24.19 5.50 8.69
C SER A 72 -23.52 6.83 8.34
N LEU A 73 -22.65 7.33 9.22
CA LEU A 73 -21.91 8.56 8.98
C LEU A 73 -21.00 8.46 7.74
N CYS A 74 -20.33 7.35 7.54
CA CYS A 74 -19.55 7.09 6.33
C CYS A 74 -20.42 7.11 5.07
N LYS A 75 -21.61 6.49 5.14
CA LYS A 75 -22.55 6.48 4.02
C LYS A 75 -22.98 7.88 3.62
N GLU A 76 -23.24 8.76 4.58
CA GLU A 76 -23.58 10.16 4.32
C GLU A 76 -22.46 10.89 3.58
N LYS A 77 -21.19 10.64 3.97
CA LYS A 77 -20.02 11.28 3.37
C LYS A 77 -19.62 10.73 2.01
N LEU A 78 -20.07 9.54 1.61
CA LEU A 78 -19.81 9.02 0.28
C LEU A 78 -20.60 9.75 -0.81
N LYS A 79 -19.96 10.02 -1.95
CA LYS A 79 -20.66 10.39 -3.20
C LYS A 79 -21.65 9.28 -3.59
N SER A 80 -22.63 9.60 -4.42
CA SER A 80 -23.64 8.63 -4.87
C SER A 80 -23.01 7.39 -5.52
N ASN A 81 -21.92 7.56 -6.27
CA ASN A 81 -21.13 6.52 -6.94
C ASN A 81 -19.90 6.07 -6.13
N GLY A 82 -19.77 6.54 -4.88
CA GLY A 82 -18.64 6.22 -4.01
C GLY A 82 -18.66 4.79 -3.49
N THR A 83 -17.48 4.30 -3.11
CA THR A 83 -17.29 2.96 -2.56
C THR A 83 -16.63 2.98 -1.19
N ILE A 84 -16.87 1.92 -0.41
CA ILE A 84 -16.26 1.72 0.90
C ILE A 84 -15.59 0.34 0.96
N TRP A 85 -14.41 0.32 1.57
CA TRP A 85 -13.64 -0.88 1.86
C TRP A 85 -13.46 -1.01 3.37
N VAL A 86 -13.91 -2.11 3.94
CA VAL A 86 -13.84 -2.33 5.39
C VAL A 86 -13.07 -3.60 5.68
N THR A 87 -11.98 -3.49 6.44
CA THR A 87 -11.18 -4.65 6.84
C THR A 87 -11.70 -5.26 8.13
N GLY A 88 -11.47 -6.56 8.29
CA GLY A 88 -11.80 -7.29 9.50
C GLY A 88 -11.23 -8.69 9.54
N THR A 89 -11.39 -9.32 10.69
CA THR A 89 -11.13 -10.74 10.88
C THR A 89 -12.45 -11.48 10.98
N TYR A 90 -12.42 -12.82 11.07
CA TYR A 90 -13.63 -13.62 11.26
C TYR A 90 -14.42 -13.25 12.53
N HIS A 91 -13.81 -12.52 13.46
CA HIS A 91 -14.48 -12.12 14.71
C HIS A 91 -15.49 -10.98 14.53
N ASN A 92 -15.26 -10.08 13.55
CA ASN A 92 -16.07 -8.86 13.40
C ASN A 92 -16.63 -8.64 12.00
N ILE A 93 -16.06 -9.28 10.96
CA ILE A 93 -16.42 -8.98 9.56
C ILE A 93 -17.88 -9.29 9.23
N PHE A 94 -18.47 -10.31 9.86
CA PHE A 94 -19.86 -10.69 9.63
C PHE A 94 -20.84 -9.67 10.22
N GLU A 95 -20.54 -9.12 11.40
CA GLU A 95 -21.34 -8.04 12.02
C GLU A 95 -21.27 -6.76 11.17
N VAL A 96 -20.09 -6.42 10.67
CA VAL A 96 -19.93 -5.30 9.74
C VAL A 96 -20.76 -5.52 8.48
N ALA A 97 -20.73 -6.74 7.88
CA ALA A 97 -21.51 -7.06 6.70
C ALA A 97 -23.01 -6.94 6.94
N ASN A 98 -23.50 -7.36 8.10
CA ASN A 98 -24.91 -7.25 8.49
C ASN A 98 -25.31 -5.77 8.61
N CYS A 99 -24.55 -4.95 9.36
CA CYS A 99 -24.79 -3.52 9.46
C CYS A 99 -24.79 -2.82 8.11
N MET A 100 -23.90 -3.21 7.18
CA MET A 100 -23.88 -2.64 5.84
C MET A 100 -25.13 -2.98 5.04
N LYS A 101 -25.61 -4.23 5.12
CA LYS A 101 -26.86 -4.67 4.46
C LYS A 101 -28.07 -3.94 5.03
N ASP A 102 -28.18 -3.82 6.36
CA ASP A 102 -29.27 -3.15 7.05
C ASP A 102 -29.36 -1.68 6.66
N GLN A 103 -28.23 -1.07 6.34
CA GLN A 103 -28.17 0.31 5.84
C GLN A 103 -28.31 0.42 4.31
N GLY A 104 -28.49 -0.70 3.60
CA GLY A 104 -28.68 -0.71 2.15
C GLY A 104 -27.43 -0.37 1.33
N PHE A 105 -26.25 -0.72 1.83
CA PHE A 105 -25.06 -0.80 0.99
C PHE A 105 -25.15 -2.02 0.06
N LYS A 106 -24.65 -1.90 -1.17
CA LYS A 106 -24.49 -3.03 -2.07
C LYS A 106 -23.09 -3.61 -1.91
N ILE A 107 -22.97 -4.75 -1.23
CA ILE A 107 -21.70 -5.50 -1.16
C ILE A 107 -21.37 -6.03 -2.56
N LEU A 108 -20.16 -5.76 -3.01
CA LEU A 108 -19.61 -6.16 -4.32
C LEU A 108 -18.77 -7.42 -4.20
N ASN A 109 -17.78 -7.41 -3.29
CA ASN A 109 -16.91 -8.55 -3.02
C ASN A 109 -16.59 -8.66 -1.53
N MET A 110 -16.25 -9.86 -1.11
CA MET A 110 -15.48 -10.11 0.11
C MET A 110 -14.09 -10.59 -0.32
N VAL A 111 -13.14 -9.67 -0.30
CA VAL A 111 -11.75 -9.96 -0.66
C VAL A 111 -11.03 -10.62 0.50
N VAL A 112 -10.26 -11.66 0.22
CA VAL A 112 -9.42 -12.37 1.19
C VAL A 112 -7.98 -11.90 1.05
N TRP A 113 -7.48 -11.18 2.05
CA TRP A 113 -6.06 -10.91 2.15
C TRP A 113 -5.35 -12.11 2.82
N GLN A 114 -4.71 -12.95 2.01
CA GLN A 114 -3.89 -14.06 2.46
C GLN A 114 -2.49 -13.56 2.83
N LYS A 115 -2.12 -13.67 4.11
CA LYS A 115 -0.79 -13.30 4.60
C LYS A 115 0.23 -14.33 4.13
N SER A 116 1.33 -13.85 3.54
CA SER A 116 2.42 -14.73 3.07
C SER A 116 3.18 -15.39 4.23
N ASP A 117 3.22 -14.72 5.39
CA ASP A 117 3.87 -15.19 6.62
C ASP A 117 2.94 -14.97 7.82
N PRO A 118 1.93 -15.85 8.01
CA PRO A 118 0.98 -15.71 9.10
C PRO A 118 1.63 -16.07 10.44
N PRO A 119 1.21 -15.41 11.55
CA PRO A 119 1.67 -15.79 12.88
C PRO A 119 1.27 -17.23 13.20
N LYS A 120 2.17 -17.97 13.83
CA LYS A 120 1.88 -19.34 14.28
C LYS A 120 0.80 -19.33 15.35
N THR A 121 -0.13 -20.29 15.30
CA THR A 121 -1.10 -20.48 16.38
C THR A 121 -0.39 -20.89 17.66
N LEU A 122 -0.97 -20.51 18.79
CA LEU A 122 -0.48 -20.87 20.12
C LEU A 122 -0.95 -22.24 20.60
N THR A 123 -1.88 -22.86 19.86
CA THR A 123 -2.46 -24.15 20.20
C THR A 123 -2.46 -25.06 18.98
N ASN A 124 -2.32 -26.37 19.19
CA ASN A 124 -2.38 -27.37 18.11
C ASN A 124 -3.82 -27.81 17.78
N GLN A 125 -4.84 -27.03 18.19
CA GLN A 125 -6.25 -27.39 18.08
C GLN A 125 -6.99 -26.70 16.95
N ARG A 126 -6.28 -25.87 16.14
CA ARG A 126 -6.85 -25.13 15.01
C ARG A 126 -5.80 -24.75 13.99
N PHE A 127 -6.26 -24.42 12.78
CA PHE A 127 -5.38 -23.90 11.72
C PHE A 127 -4.83 -22.52 12.07
N ASN A 128 -3.70 -22.15 11.44
CA ASN A 128 -3.16 -20.79 11.52
C ASN A 128 -4.12 -19.79 10.87
N PHE A 129 -4.30 -18.65 11.52
CA PHE A 129 -5.08 -17.54 10.95
C PHE A 129 -4.24 -16.82 9.90
N SER A 130 -4.35 -17.25 8.66
CA SER A 130 -3.57 -16.71 7.53
C SER A 130 -4.33 -15.68 6.71
N ALA A 131 -5.60 -15.40 7.02
CA ALA A 131 -6.45 -14.51 6.26
C ALA A 131 -7.00 -13.36 7.12
N GLU A 132 -7.09 -12.18 6.50
CA GLU A 132 -8.00 -11.10 6.88
C GLU A 132 -9.00 -10.88 5.74
N TYR A 133 -10.17 -10.39 6.08
CA TYR A 133 -11.27 -10.19 5.14
C TYR A 133 -11.47 -8.71 4.89
N ILE A 134 -11.86 -8.36 3.67
CA ILE A 134 -12.09 -6.98 3.28
C ILE A 134 -13.41 -6.93 2.50
N ILE A 135 -14.42 -6.29 3.06
CA ILE A 135 -15.68 -6.07 2.35
C ILE A 135 -15.51 -4.86 1.45
N TRP A 136 -15.80 -5.03 0.18
CA TRP A 136 -15.95 -3.94 -0.78
C TRP A 136 -17.42 -3.75 -1.10
N ALA A 137 -17.90 -2.51 -0.92
CA ALA A 137 -19.30 -2.18 -1.16
C ALA A 137 -19.43 -0.80 -1.81
N ARG A 138 -20.54 -0.58 -2.51
CA ARG A 138 -20.95 0.71 -3.03
C ARG A 138 -22.13 1.27 -2.25
N LYS A 139 -22.31 2.60 -2.31
CA LYS A 139 -23.31 3.33 -1.53
C LYS A 139 -24.75 2.89 -1.83
N TYR A 140 -25.08 2.72 -3.11
CA TYR A 140 -26.43 2.38 -3.58
C TYR A 140 -26.43 1.21 -4.55
N GLU A 141 -27.48 0.37 -4.51
CA GLU A 141 -27.57 -0.81 -5.37
C GLU A 141 -27.64 -0.45 -6.87
N ASN A 142 -28.34 0.60 -7.22
CA ASN A 142 -28.64 0.94 -8.61
C ASN A 142 -27.74 2.05 -9.19
N VAL A 143 -26.72 2.51 -8.45
CA VAL A 143 -25.78 3.52 -8.92
C VAL A 143 -24.46 2.88 -9.27
N PRO A 144 -24.01 2.93 -10.53
CA PRO A 144 -22.70 2.40 -10.91
C PRO A 144 -21.58 3.12 -10.16
N HIS A 145 -20.63 2.34 -9.67
CA HIS A 145 -19.40 2.83 -9.05
C HIS A 145 -18.25 2.84 -10.05
N TYR A 146 -17.18 3.58 -9.72
CA TYR A 146 -15.94 3.50 -10.46
C TYR A 146 -15.16 2.24 -10.05
N PHE A 147 -14.69 1.50 -11.06
CA PHE A 147 -13.74 0.41 -10.90
C PHE A 147 -12.75 0.45 -12.06
N ASN A 148 -11.46 0.55 -11.74
CA ASN A 148 -10.40 0.58 -12.74
C ASN A 148 -10.04 -0.85 -13.17
N TYR A 149 -10.97 -1.45 -13.93
CA TYR A 149 -10.86 -2.82 -14.40
C TYR A 149 -9.59 -3.07 -15.20
N GLU A 150 -9.28 -2.21 -16.18
CA GLU A 150 -8.14 -2.37 -17.08
C GLU A 150 -6.81 -2.33 -16.33
N LEU A 151 -6.67 -1.43 -15.35
CA LEU A 151 -5.49 -1.38 -14.50
C LEU A 151 -5.39 -2.64 -13.62
N MET A 152 -6.49 -3.11 -13.04
CA MET A 152 -6.47 -4.31 -12.21
C MET A 152 -6.10 -5.56 -13.02
N GLU A 153 -6.63 -5.69 -14.23
CA GLU A 153 -6.25 -6.75 -15.17
C GLU A 153 -4.77 -6.64 -15.55
N THR A 154 -4.29 -5.44 -15.90
CA THR A 154 -2.87 -5.18 -16.21
C THR A 154 -1.96 -5.55 -15.04
N LEU A 155 -2.30 -5.13 -13.82
CA LEU A 155 -1.55 -5.45 -12.60
C LEU A 155 -1.56 -6.94 -12.27
N ASN A 156 -2.51 -7.69 -12.77
CA ASN A 156 -2.62 -9.15 -12.61
C ASN A 156 -2.11 -9.93 -13.85
N GLY A 157 -1.30 -9.30 -14.69
CA GLY A 157 -0.66 -9.98 -15.83
C GLY A 157 -1.56 -10.20 -17.03
N GLY A 158 -2.55 -9.36 -17.25
CA GLY A 158 -3.48 -9.43 -18.38
C GLY A 158 -4.63 -10.42 -18.20
N VAL A 159 -4.90 -10.81 -16.95
CA VAL A 159 -6.06 -11.64 -16.57
C VAL A 159 -6.84 -10.98 -15.44
N HIS A 160 -8.12 -11.31 -15.32
CA HIS A 160 -8.97 -10.77 -14.26
C HIS A 160 -8.34 -10.96 -12.89
N MET A 161 -8.30 -9.90 -12.07
CA MET A 161 -7.76 -9.98 -10.72
C MET A 161 -8.74 -10.73 -9.81
N PRO A 162 -8.30 -11.83 -9.16
CA PRO A 162 -9.16 -12.56 -8.23
C PRO A 162 -9.35 -11.79 -6.92
N ASP A 163 -10.30 -12.23 -6.12
CA ASP A 163 -10.60 -11.69 -4.79
C ASP A 163 -9.76 -12.30 -3.65
N VAL A 164 -8.82 -13.19 -3.96
CA VAL A 164 -7.82 -13.71 -3.01
C VAL A 164 -6.46 -13.08 -3.29
N TRP A 165 -6.01 -12.21 -2.37
CA TRP A 165 -4.77 -11.45 -2.52
C TRP A 165 -3.69 -11.94 -1.57
N LYS A 166 -2.65 -12.55 -2.10
CA LYS A 166 -1.49 -12.99 -1.31
C LYS A 166 -0.50 -11.83 -1.16
N LEU A 167 -0.47 -11.22 0.02
CA LEU A 167 0.40 -10.09 0.34
C LEU A 167 1.04 -10.29 1.71
N SER A 168 2.31 -9.84 1.86
CA SER A 168 2.98 -9.85 3.16
C SER A 168 2.41 -8.80 4.11
N ALA A 169 2.58 -9.01 5.41
CA ALA A 169 2.41 -7.98 6.42
C ALA A 169 3.36 -6.79 6.18
N PRO A 170 3.14 -5.62 6.84
CA PRO A 170 4.01 -4.46 6.70
C PRO A 170 5.47 -4.80 7.02
N GLY A 171 6.38 -4.42 6.13
CA GLY A 171 7.82 -4.60 6.31
C GLY A 171 8.37 -3.71 7.43
N THR A 172 9.63 -3.98 7.84
CA THR A 172 10.32 -3.17 8.87
C THR A 172 10.47 -1.72 8.45
N TRP A 173 10.70 -1.47 7.16
CA TRP A 173 10.85 -0.14 6.57
C TRP A 173 9.55 0.69 6.61
N GLU A 174 8.39 0.06 6.66
CA GLU A 174 7.10 0.75 6.85
C GLU A 174 6.89 1.20 8.31
N LYS A 175 7.77 0.80 9.22
CA LYS A 175 7.68 1.01 10.68
C LYS A 175 8.81 1.87 11.24
N THR A 176 9.56 2.54 10.39
CA THR A 176 10.74 3.35 10.76
C THR A 176 10.41 4.49 11.72
N CYS A 177 9.25 5.14 11.55
CA CYS A 177 8.80 6.21 12.43
C CYS A 177 8.19 5.74 13.75
N GLY A 178 7.90 4.45 13.87
CA GLY A 178 7.20 3.85 15.00
C GLY A 178 6.34 2.67 14.58
N LYS A 179 5.66 2.06 15.54
CA LYS A 179 4.83 0.87 15.34
C LYS A 179 3.38 1.12 15.72
N HIS A 180 2.49 0.69 14.84
CA HIS A 180 1.07 0.51 15.17
C HIS A 180 0.76 -0.99 15.19
N PRO A 181 0.02 -1.52 16.18
CA PRO A 181 -0.17 -2.97 16.36
C PRO A 181 -0.86 -3.65 15.17
N THR A 182 -1.75 -2.94 14.50
CA THR A 182 -2.56 -3.46 13.37
C THR A 182 -2.27 -2.73 12.06
N GLN A 183 -1.08 -2.15 11.89
CA GLN A 183 -0.73 -1.44 10.66
C GLN A 183 -0.97 -2.30 9.42
N LYS A 184 -1.70 -1.76 8.44
CA LYS A 184 -1.91 -2.41 7.15
C LYS A 184 -0.72 -2.16 6.21
N PRO A 185 -0.39 -3.12 5.32
CA PRO A 185 0.72 -2.95 4.37
C PRO A 185 0.36 -1.95 3.27
N LEU A 186 1.32 -1.12 2.89
CA LEU A 186 1.16 -0.06 1.89
C LEU A 186 0.64 -0.60 0.55
N ARG A 187 1.12 -1.77 0.12
CA ARG A 187 0.69 -2.37 -1.15
C ARG A 187 -0.76 -2.85 -1.16
N LEU A 188 -1.35 -3.18 0.00
CA LEU A 188 -2.79 -3.45 0.09
C LEU A 188 -3.58 -2.18 -0.24
N LEU A 189 -3.19 -1.06 0.38
CA LEU A 189 -3.84 0.24 0.18
C LEU A 189 -3.64 0.76 -1.25
N TYR A 190 -2.46 0.54 -1.85
CA TYR A 190 -2.23 0.87 -3.25
C TYR A 190 -3.25 0.18 -4.16
N ARG A 191 -3.44 -1.13 -4.01
CA ARG A 191 -4.39 -1.88 -4.82
C ARG A 191 -5.81 -1.37 -4.65
N ILE A 192 -6.25 -1.18 -3.41
CA ILE A 192 -7.58 -0.68 -3.07
C ILE A 192 -7.84 0.71 -3.68
N ILE A 193 -6.90 1.64 -3.49
CA ILE A 193 -7.03 3.02 -3.97
C ILE A 193 -7.00 3.07 -5.50
N LEU A 194 -6.07 2.35 -6.15
CA LEU A 194 -5.99 2.27 -7.61
C LEU A 194 -7.23 1.63 -8.24
N ALA A 195 -7.84 0.64 -7.57
CA ALA A 195 -9.06 0.00 -8.04
C ALA A 195 -10.27 0.93 -8.02
N SER A 196 -10.36 1.82 -7.02
CA SER A 196 -11.61 2.51 -6.65
C SER A 196 -11.59 4.01 -6.86
N THR A 197 -10.45 4.60 -7.26
CA THR A 197 -10.32 6.06 -7.40
C THR A 197 -9.49 6.46 -8.60
N ARG A 198 -9.77 7.66 -9.12
CA ARG A 198 -8.93 8.38 -10.08
C ARG A 198 -7.97 9.32 -9.36
N GLU A 199 -6.95 9.78 -10.05
CA GLU A 199 -6.06 10.84 -9.54
C GLU A 199 -6.87 12.12 -9.23
N GLY A 200 -6.50 12.81 -8.14
CA GLY A 200 -7.22 13.98 -7.65
C GLY A 200 -8.49 13.70 -6.85
N GLU A 201 -9.02 12.47 -6.86
CA GLU A 201 -10.19 12.08 -6.05
C GLU A 201 -9.84 11.94 -4.56
N THR A 202 -10.85 12.00 -3.70
CA THR A 202 -10.69 12.06 -2.24
C THR A 202 -10.91 10.70 -1.59
N VAL A 203 -9.95 10.29 -0.79
CA VAL A 203 -9.98 9.09 0.07
C VAL A 203 -10.17 9.52 1.52
N LEU A 204 -11.13 8.91 2.21
CA LEU A 204 -11.38 9.11 3.64
C LEU A 204 -11.03 7.83 4.41
N ASP A 205 -10.37 7.99 5.56
CA ASP A 205 -10.11 6.90 6.52
C ASP A 205 -10.55 7.33 7.92
N PRO A 206 -11.71 6.84 8.42
CA PRO A 206 -12.22 7.21 9.74
C PRO A 206 -11.46 6.56 10.92
N PHE A 207 -10.51 5.66 10.63
CA PHE A 207 -9.68 4.94 11.60
C PHE A 207 -8.21 4.92 11.14
N ALA A 208 -7.64 6.12 10.93
CA ALA A 208 -6.39 6.28 10.19
C ALA A 208 -5.17 5.57 10.81
N GLY A 209 -5.16 5.37 12.12
CA GLY A 209 -4.11 4.67 12.84
C GLY A 209 -2.73 5.22 12.52
N SER A 210 -1.87 4.40 11.94
CA SER A 210 -0.54 4.82 11.47
C SER A 210 -0.55 5.62 10.16
N CYS A 211 -1.71 6.00 9.66
CA CYS A 211 -1.92 6.78 8.44
C CYS A 211 -1.41 6.11 7.13
N THR A 212 -1.43 4.78 7.05
CA THR A 212 -0.96 4.08 5.84
C THR A 212 -1.82 4.40 4.62
N THR A 213 -3.15 4.54 4.81
CA THR A 213 -4.09 4.95 3.76
C THR A 213 -3.73 6.33 3.21
N GLY A 214 -3.45 7.30 4.08
CA GLY A 214 -3.05 8.65 3.69
C GLY A 214 -1.73 8.69 2.92
N ILE A 215 -0.76 7.87 3.34
CA ILE A 215 0.51 7.71 2.63
C ILE A 215 0.27 7.16 1.22
N ALA A 216 -0.54 6.10 1.10
CA ALA A 216 -0.88 5.51 -0.18
C ALA A 216 -1.61 6.51 -1.08
N ALA A 217 -2.61 7.22 -0.56
CA ALA A 217 -3.36 8.23 -1.28
C ALA A 217 -2.44 9.34 -1.83
N LYS A 218 -1.58 9.90 -0.97
CA LYS A 218 -0.63 10.96 -1.38
C LYS A 218 0.35 10.48 -2.45
N LEU A 219 0.90 9.28 -2.32
CA LEU A 219 1.84 8.71 -3.30
C LEU A 219 1.19 8.46 -4.66
N LEU A 220 -0.10 8.21 -4.66
CA LEU A 220 -0.89 7.96 -5.86
C LEU A 220 -1.60 9.22 -6.40
N GLY A 221 -1.33 10.42 -5.86
CA GLY A 221 -1.93 11.67 -6.32
C GLY A 221 -3.40 11.85 -5.92
N ARG A 222 -3.87 11.19 -4.85
CA ARG A 222 -5.21 11.34 -4.30
C ARG A 222 -5.20 12.31 -3.12
N LYS A 223 -6.32 13.01 -2.91
CA LYS A 223 -6.57 13.78 -1.69
C LYS A 223 -6.89 12.83 -0.55
N PHE A 224 -6.56 13.23 0.67
CA PHE A 224 -6.77 12.38 1.83
C PHE A 224 -7.35 13.15 3.01
N ILE A 225 -8.33 12.51 3.67
CA ILE A 225 -8.86 12.93 4.96
C ILE A 225 -8.78 11.72 5.88
N GLY A 226 -8.08 11.85 7.00
CA GLY A 226 -7.97 10.80 8.02
C GLY A 226 -8.46 11.29 9.37
N ILE A 227 -9.04 10.39 10.16
CA ILE A 227 -9.43 10.64 11.55
C ILE A 227 -8.73 9.62 12.43
N GLU A 228 -8.11 10.08 13.52
CA GLU A 228 -7.47 9.22 14.51
C GLU A 228 -7.68 9.80 15.92
N GLN A 229 -8.11 8.96 16.86
CA GLN A 229 -8.42 9.43 18.22
C GLN A 229 -7.22 9.42 19.17
N GLU A 230 -6.20 8.61 18.88
CA GLU A 230 -5.03 8.47 19.74
C GLU A 230 -3.93 9.45 19.28
N GLU A 231 -3.59 10.43 20.11
CA GLU A 231 -2.59 11.46 19.78
C GLU A 231 -1.25 10.86 19.36
N LYS A 232 -0.80 9.77 19.99
CA LYS A 232 0.44 9.07 19.61
C LYS A 232 0.44 8.57 18.17
N TYR A 233 -0.73 8.23 17.61
CA TYR A 233 -0.86 7.78 16.24
C TYR A 233 -1.02 8.94 15.25
N ILE A 234 -1.63 10.05 15.70
CA ILE A 234 -1.58 11.32 14.95
C ILE A 234 -0.13 11.74 14.74
N GLU A 235 0.68 11.74 15.79
CA GLU A 235 2.10 12.09 15.70
C GLU A 235 2.89 11.09 14.84
N LEU A 236 2.56 9.81 14.92
CA LEU A 236 3.14 8.79 14.04
C LEU A 236 2.79 9.07 12.57
N GLY A 237 1.53 9.36 12.27
CA GLY A 237 1.06 9.71 10.92
C GLY A 237 1.78 10.94 10.37
N LYS A 238 1.84 12.03 11.15
CA LYS A 238 2.58 13.26 10.78
C LYS A 238 4.06 12.99 10.49
N LYS A 239 4.73 12.16 11.31
CA LYS A 239 6.13 11.78 11.09
C LYS A 239 6.31 11.01 9.79
N ARG A 240 5.45 10.02 9.53
CA ARG A 240 5.48 9.21 8.30
C ARG A 240 5.27 10.06 7.04
N ILE A 241 4.30 10.99 7.07
CA ILE A 241 4.06 11.92 5.96
C ILE A 241 5.25 12.86 5.75
N LYS A 242 5.82 13.39 6.84
CA LYS A 242 7.01 14.26 6.77
C LYS A 242 8.22 13.54 6.16
N GLU A 243 8.41 12.24 6.47
CA GLU A 243 9.46 11.44 5.83
C GLU A 243 9.28 11.31 4.32
N LEU A 244 8.03 11.27 3.84
CA LEU A 244 7.75 11.24 2.39
C LEU A 244 8.02 12.58 1.70
N THR A 245 7.81 13.70 2.40
CA THR A 245 7.94 15.06 1.85
C THR A 245 9.34 15.64 2.04
N ASP A 246 10.14 15.09 2.97
CA ASP A 246 11.50 15.53 3.28
C ASP A 246 12.52 14.66 2.51
N GLU A 247 13.03 15.19 1.40
CA GLU A 247 14.02 14.51 0.55
C GLU A 247 15.30 14.13 1.31
N LYS A 248 15.71 14.95 2.29
CA LYS A 248 16.89 14.69 3.11
C LYS A 248 16.68 13.52 4.07
N ARG A 249 15.48 13.40 4.67
CA ARG A 249 15.11 12.25 5.52
C ARG A 249 14.88 10.97 4.72
N ALA A 250 14.23 11.05 3.58
CA ALA A 250 14.12 9.92 2.67
C ALA A 250 15.49 9.38 2.27
N SER A 251 16.46 10.30 2.00
CA SER A 251 17.85 9.96 1.72
C SER A 251 18.59 9.35 2.92
N GLN A 252 18.34 9.83 4.15
CA GLN A 252 18.93 9.28 5.38
C GLN A 252 18.37 7.89 5.71
N LEU A 253 17.08 7.66 5.48
CA LEU A 253 16.47 6.35 5.64
C LEU A 253 17.11 5.34 4.67
N MET A 254 17.33 5.74 3.44
CA MET A 254 18.03 4.94 2.43
C MET A 254 19.48 4.65 2.83
N LEU A 255 20.19 5.62 3.43
CA LEU A 255 21.55 5.42 3.95
C LEU A 255 21.61 4.41 5.10
N ARG A 256 20.69 4.49 6.07
CA ARG A 256 20.59 3.50 7.18
C ARG A 256 20.29 2.09 6.69
N MET A 257 19.59 1.96 5.57
CA MET A 257 19.30 0.66 4.97
C MET A 257 20.42 0.15 4.07
N SER A 258 21.36 1.01 3.64
CA SER A 258 22.59 0.58 3.00
C SER A 258 23.58 -0.07 3.99
N GLU A 259 23.34 0.05 5.30
CA GLU A 259 24.10 -0.69 6.32
C GLU A 259 23.77 -2.19 6.31
N ASN A 260 22.63 -2.59 5.72
CA ASN A 260 22.32 -4.01 5.44
C ASN A 260 21.95 -4.20 3.96
N PRO A 261 22.95 -4.40 3.08
CA PRO A 261 22.74 -4.50 1.62
C PRO A 261 21.78 -5.61 1.20
N GLU A 262 21.64 -6.65 2.02
CA GLU A 262 20.71 -7.77 1.77
C GLU A 262 19.24 -7.34 1.87
N GLU A 263 18.96 -6.29 2.64
CA GLU A 263 17.60 -5.77 2.81
C GLU A 263 17.19 -4.77 1.73
N VAL A 264 18.14 -4.15 1.04
CA VAL A 264 17.87 -3.17 -0.02
C VAL A 264 17.80 -3.90 -1.35
N GLN A 265 16.75 -3.61 -2.11
CA GLN A 265 16.53 -4.22 -3.41
C GLN A 265 16.84 -3.23 -4.54
N VAL A 266 17.33 -3.77 -5.64
CA VAL A 266 17.63 -3.09 -6.89
C VAL A 266 16.66 -3.56 -7.95
N LEU A 267 16.00 -2.64 -8.62
CA LEU A 267 15.26 -2.93 -9.83
C LEU A 267 16.22 -2.96 -11.01
N VAL A 268 16.38 -4.12 -11.62
CA VAL A 268 17.16 -4.27 -12.86
C VAL A 268 16.26 -4.05 -14.05
N ASN A 269 16.46 -2.96 -14.77
CA ASN A 269 15.67 -2.61 -15.95
C ASN A 269 16.55 -2.64 -17.21
N HIS A 270 16.25 -3.58 -18.12
CA HIS A 270 16.90 -3.66 -19.41
C HIS A 270 16.21 -2.75 -20.41
N VAL A 271 16.94 -1.82 -21.01
CA VAL A 271 16.42 -0.80 -21.92
C VAL A 271 17.29 -0.65 -23.17
N ARG A 272 16.73 -0.10 -24.25
CA ARG A 272 17.51 0.28 -25.43
C ARG A 272 18.36 1.52 -25.12
N SER A 273 19.52 1.67 -25.78
CA SER A 273 20.48 2.75 -25.48
C SER A 273 19.87 4.15 -25.60
N SER A 274 19.04 4.41 -26.61
CA SER A 274 18.35 5.69 -26.78
C SER A 274 17.36 5.97 -25.62
N LEU A 275 16.67 4.96 -25.16
CA LEU A 275 15.74 5.06 -24.03
C LEU A 275 16.49 5.22 -22.71
N GLN A 276 17.64 4.56 -22.53
CA GLN A 276 18.49 4.71 -21.36
C GLN A 276 18.94 6.16 -21.18
N THR A 277 19.45 6.80 -22.24
CA THR A 277 19.87 8.21 -22.23
C THR A 277 18.72 9.12 -21.81
N LEU A 278 17.55 8.95 -22.40
CA LEU A 278 16.38 9.75 -22.06
C LEU A 278 15.91 9.52 -20.61
N MET A 279 15.93 8.29 -20.13
CA MET A 279 15.60 7.98 -18.73
C MET A 279 16.56 8.66 -17.76
N ILE A 280 17.86 8.64 -18.06
CA ILE A 280 18.89 9.30 -17.23
C ILE A 280 18.68 10.82 -17.23
N GLU A 281 18.47 11.41 -18.39
CA GLU A 281 18.21 12.85 -18.50
C GLU A 281 16.99 13.29 -17.68
N LYS A 282 15.90 12.56 -17.77
CA LYS A 282 14.64 12.86 -17.06
C LYS A 282 14.64 12.43 -15.58
N GLY A 283 15.58 11.58 -15.15
CA GLY A 283 15.60 10.99 -13.79
C GLY A 283 14.42 10.06 -13.55
N ILE A 284 13.91 9.43 -14.60
CA ILE A 284 12.70 8.59 -14.58
C ILE A 284 13.00 7.25 -15.25
N THR A 285 12.57 6.17 -14.62
CA THR A 285 12.45 4.86 -15.28
C THR A 285 11.01 4.37 -15.19
N TYR A 286 10.60 3.59 -16.17
CA TYR A 286 9.28 3.00 -16.18
C TYR A 286 9.30 1.55 -16.67
N MET A 287 8.27 0.82 -16.32
CA MET A 287 7.99 -0.53 -16.79
C MET A 287 6.49 -0.75 -16.86
N ARG A 288 6.04 -1.77 -17.58
CA ARG A 288 4.63 -2.15 -17.58
C ARG A 288 4.16 -2.39 -16.15
N ALA A 289 2.97 -1.92 -15.81
CA ALA A 289 2.40 -2.09 -14.47
C ALA A 289 2.04 -3.55 -14.16
N GLY A 290 1.91 -4.41 -15.16
CA GLY A 290 1.71 -5.85 -15.03
C GLY A 290 2.39 -6.64 -16.14
N ASP A 291 2.60 -7.93 -15.92
CA ASP A 291 3.13 -8.88 -16.89
C ASP A 291 2.44 -10.24 -16.79
N SER A 292 2.77 -11.17 -17.70
CA SER A 292 2.22 -12.53 -17.75
C SER A 292 2.48 -13.38 -16.51
N LYS A 293 3.34 -12.92 -15.58
CA LYS A 293 3.67 -13.59 -14.31
C LYS A 293 3.09 -12.89 -13.08
N GLY A 294 2.21 -11.92 -13.27
CA GLY A 294 1.60 -11.12 -12.24
C GLY A 294 2.19 -9.70 -12.15
N SER A 295 1.64 -8.92 -11.23
CA SER A 295 2.05 -7.55 -11.04
C SER A 295 3.32 -7.44 -10.22
N ILE A 296 4.26 -6.60 -10.67
CA ILE A 296 5.45 -6.26 -9.88
C ILE A 296 5.09 -5.61 -8.53
N LEU A 297 3.90 -5.00 -8.42
CA LEU A 297 3.39 -4.42 -7.17
C LEU A 297 3.17 -5.45 -6.07
N VAL A 298 3.01 -6.72 -6.42
CA VAL A 298 2.85 -7.82 -5.47
C VAL A 298 4.09 -8.68 -5.33
N THR A 299 5.16 -8.36 -6.04
CA THR A 299 6.43 -9.09 -5.96
C THR A 299 7.07 -8.85 -4.59
N PRO A 300 7.45 -9.89 -3.84
CA PRO A 300 8.17 -9.72 -2.58
C PRO A 300 9.44 -8.90 -2.76
N GLY A 301 9.70 -7.96 -1.85
CA GLY A 301 10.88 -7.10 -1.89
C GLY A 301 10.67 -5.78 -2.64
N PHE A 302 9.56 -5.61 -3.37
CA PHE A 302 9.26 -4.35 -4.05
C PHE A 302 9.29 -3.14 -3.10
N GLU A 303 8.74 -3.29 -1.92
CA GLU A 303 8.73 -2.28 -0.87
C GLU A 303 10.12 -1.92 -0.34
N ARG A 304 11.11 -2.76 -0.59
CA ARG A 304 12.52 -2.56 -0.19
C ARG A 304 13.38 -2.01 -1.32
N MET A 305 12.79 -1.73 -2.46
CA MET A 305 13.49 -1.23 -3.62
C MET A 305 14.04 0.18 -3.36
N GLY A 306 15.33 0.31 -3.37
CA GLY A 306 16.06 1.56 -3.11
C GLY A 306 16.86 2.07 -4.29
N TYR A 307 17.09 1.21 -5.29
CA TYR A 307 17.91 1.52 -6.46
C TYR A 307 17.28 1.00 -7.74
N VAL A 308 17.67 1.57 -8.85
CA VAL A 308 17.41 1.08 -10.19
C VAL A 308 18.72 0.93 -10.94
N LEU A 309 18.92 -0.22 -11.59
CA LEU A 309 20.00 -0.46 -12.54
C LEU A 309 19.41 -0.37 -13.95
N LEU A 310 19.84 0.62 -14.71
CA LEU A 310 19.55 0.73 -16.13
C LEU A 310 20.69 0.09 -16.91
N HIS A 311 20.40 -0.92 -17.73
CA HIS A 311 21.41 -1.56 -18.55
C HIS A 311 20.90 -1.81 -19.98
N THR A 312 21.83 -1.83 -20.91
CA THR A 312 21.60 -2.14 -22.32
C THR A 312 22.34 -3.41 -22.68
N ASN A 313 22.25 -3.87 -23.92
CA ASN A 313 23.11 -4.95 -24.42
C ASN A 313 24.59 -4.51 -24.60
N GLY A 314 24.91 -3.26 -24.31
CA GLY A 314 26.25 -2.70 -24.35
C GLY A 314 27.00 -2.80 -23.01
N GLU A 315 28.13 -2.11 -22.93
CA GLU A 315 29.08 -2.27 -21.83
C GLU A 315 28.75 -1.49 -20.57
N ASN A 316 27.88 -0.46 -20.63
CA ASN A 316 27.63 0.42 -19.51
C ASN A 316 26.31 0.11 -18.79
N CYS A 317 26.43 -0.18 -17.49
CA CYS A 317 25.34 -0.33 -16.55
C CYS A 317 25.33 0.85 -15.58
N HIS A 318 24.19 1.50 -15.44
CA HIS A 318 24.02 2.72 -14.66
C HIS A 318 23.12 2.43 -13.47
N LEU A 319 23.70 2.47 -12.25
CA LEU A 319 22.97 2.30 -10.99
C LEU A 319 22.64 3.65 -10.39
N PHE A 320 21.36 3.88 -10.16
CA PHE A 320 20.84 5.11 -9.56
C PHE A 320 20.08 4.80 -8.28
N LYS A 321 20.17 5.73 -7.34
CA LYS A 321 19.35 5.70 -6.14
C LYS A 321 17.94 6.23 -6.44
N LEU A 322 16.90 5.55 -5.99
CA LEU A 322 15.54 6.06 -6.09
C LEU A 322 15.36 7.28 -5.18
N LYS A 323 14.67 8.32 -5.68
CA LYS A 323 14.32 9.50 -4.87
C LYS A 323 13.50 9.12 -3.64
N ARG A 324 12.66 8.09 -3.77
CA ARG A 324 11.85 7.54 -2.68
C ARG A 324 11.83 6.02 -2.75
N LYS A 325 12.26 5.39 -1.68
CA LYS A 325 12.32 3.93 -1.58
C LYS A 325 10.93 3.31 -1.63
N GLY A 326 10.77 2.27 -2.46
CA GLY A 326 9.52 1.53 -2.60
C GLY A 326 8.36 2.35 -3.14
N CYS A 327 8.60 3.61 -3.53
CA CYS A 327 7.59 4.51 -4.05
C CYS A 327 7.60 4.49 -5.56
N PHE A 328 6.41 4.46 -6.13
CA PHE A 328 6.19 4.53 -7.57
C PHE A 328 4.91 5.31 -7.84
N GLN A 329 4.76 5.73 -9.09
CA GLN A 329 3.52 6.27 -9.63
C GLN A 329 3.00 5.32 -10.70
N ILE A 330 1.70 5.34 -10.94
CA ILE A 330 1.09 4.69 -12.10
C ILE A 330 0.73 5.79 -13.09
N TRP A 331 1.37 5.75 -14.25
CA TRP A 331 1.11 6.67 -15.35
C TRP A 331 0.46 5.93 -16.52
N THR A 332 -0.37 6.65 -17.25
CA THR A 332 -0.88 6.18 -18.52
C THR A 332 0.19 6.30 -19.62
N LYS A 333 -0.08 5.70 -20.76
CA LYS A 333 0.76 5.84 -21.95
C LYS A 333 0.90 7.31 -22.34
N GLU A 334 -0.22 8.03 -22.37
CA GLU A 334 -0.30 9.44 -22.73
C GLU A 334 0.56 10.30 -21.78
N SER A 335 0.50 10.08 -20.47
CA SER A 335 1.32 10.80 -19.50
C SER A 335 2.83 10.59 -19.72
N LEU A 336 3.26 9.42 -20.17
CA LEU A 336 4.66 9.17 -20.55
C LEU A 336 5.03 9.86 -21.86
N GLU A 337 4.11 9.88 -22.83
CA GLU A 337 4.30 10.56 -24.11
C GLU A 337 4.44 12.09 -23.93
N GLU A 338 3.69 12.70 -23.02
CA GLU A 338 3.78 14.12 -22.67
C GLU A 338 5.17 14.53 -22.15
N VAL A 339 5.87 13.63 -21.47
CA VAL A 339 7.25 13.88 -21.00
C VAL A 339 8.33 13.41 -21.97
N GLY A 340 7.93 12.96 -23.18
CA GLY A 340 8.83 12.66 -24.30
C GLY A 340 9.23 11.20 -24.43
N PHE A 341 8.62 10.29 -23.69
CA PHE A 341 8.82 8.85 -23.89
C PHE A 341 7.90 8.30 -24.98
N SER A 342 8.27 7.16 -25.56
CA SER A 342 7.44 6.43 -26.54
C SER A 342 7.22 5.00 -26.04
N PRO A 343 6.34 4.80 -25.06
CA PRO A 343 6.10 3.49 -24.49
C PRO A 343 5.30 2.58 -25.42
N GLU A 344 5.69 1.30 -25.49
CA GLU A 344 5.04 0.30 -26.36
C GLU A 344 4.15 -0.65 -25.53
N HIS A 345 2.99 -1.03 -26.09
CA HIS A 345 2.20 -2.22 -25.73
C HIS A 345 1.49 -2.29 -24.37
N ALA A 346 1.44 -1.25 -23.58
CA ALA A 346 0.64 -1.23 -22.36
C ALA A 346 -0.05 0.12 -22.20
N GLN A 347 -1.16 0.14 -21.49
CA GLN A 347 -1.89 1.36 -21.19
C GLN A 347 -1.41 2.01 -19.89
N TYR A 348 -0.92 1.20 -18.96
CA TYR A 348 -0.45 1.66 -17.66
C TYR A 348 0.99 1.24 -17.39
N TYR A 349 1.74 2.15 -16.81
CA TYR A 349 3.15 1.98 -16.49
C TYR A 349 3.42 2.35 -15.04
N MET A 350 4.24 1.55 -14.39
CA MET A 350 4.83 1.90 -13.10
C MET A 350 6.04 2.78 -13.35
N VAL A 351 6.03 3.96 -12.77
CA VAL A 351 7.07 4.98 -12.91
C VAL A 351 7.79 5.17 -11.59
N LEU A 352 9.13 5.19 -11.67
CA LEU A 352 10.00 5.43 -10.55
C LEU A 352 10.91 6.62 -10.86
N HIS A 353 11.07 7.49 -9.88
CA HIS A 353 11.97 8.63 -9.94
C HIS A 353 13.27 8.30 -9.23
N PHE A 354 14.41 8.61 -9.87
CA PHE A 354 15.73 8.41 -9.30
C PHE A 354 16.56 9.71 -9.31
N ASP A 355 17.59 9.74 -8.46
CA ASP A 355 18.54 10.85 -8.37
C ASP A 355 19.64 10.63 -9.40
N ASN A 356 19.57 11.34 -10.52
CA ASN A 356 20.56 11.29 -11.60
C ASN A 356 21.88 12.02 -11.29
N SER A 357 21.96 12.75 -10.18
CA SER A 357 23.19 13.41 -9.72
C SER A 357 24.18 12.47 -9.02
N LYS A 358 23.74 11.26 -8.65
CA LYS A 358 24.52 10.27 -7.88
C LYS A 358 24.56 8.92 -8.62
N GLU A 359 25.10 8.97 -9.80
CA GLU A 359 25.26 7.82 -10.67
C GLU A 359 26.46 6.97 -10.26
N ILE A 360 26.30 5.63 -10.30
CA ILE A 360 27.39 4.68 -10.25
C ILE A 360 27.42 3.93 -11.58
N VAL A 361 28.48 4.12 -12.34
CA VAL A 361 28.67 3.44 -13.65
C VAL A 361 29.56 2.22 -13.47
N PHE A 362 29.10 1.09 -13.97
CA PHE A 362 29.89 -0.14 -14.07
C PHE A 362 30.37 -0.31 -15.51
N SER A 363 31.69 -0.38 -15.69
CA SER A 363 32.32 -0.56 -17.00
C SER A 363 32.21 -2.00 -17.54
N LYS A 364 31.84 -2.96 -16.71
CA LYS A 364 31.55 -4.34 -17.10
C LYS A 364 30.15 -4.70 -16.61
N HIS A 365 29.42 -5.43 -17.47
CA HIS A 365 28.13 -5.97 -17.09
C HIS A 365 28.29 -6.79 -15.79
N PRO A 366 27.62 -6.44 -14.69
CA PRO A 366 27.68 -7.28 -13.50
C PRO A 366 27.32 -8.69 -13.94
N LYS A 367 28.13 -9.70 -13.61
CA LYS A 367 27.79 -11.09 -13.84
C LYS A 367 26.58 -11.43 -12.99
N LEU A 368 25.43 -11.05 -13.49
CA LEU A 368 24.15 -11.45 -12.93
C LEU A 368 24.16 -12.97 -13.01
N ARG A 369 24.25 -13.66 -11.87
CA ARG A 369 24.35 -15.13 -11.76
C ARG A 369 23.44 -15.79 -12.77
N GLN A 370 23.94 -16.87 -13.44
CA GLN A 370 23.25 -17.61 -14.50
C GLN A 370 21.75 -17.78 -14.23
N GLY A 371 20.91 -17.46 -15.22
CA GLY A 371 19.46 -17.61 -15.16
C GLY A 371 18.65 -16.31 -15.20
N ILE A 372 19.28 -15.15 -15.37
CA ILE A 372 18.55 -13.90 -15.63
C ILE A 372 18.26 -13.81 -17.13
N ASN A 373 16.98 -14.01 -17.45
CA ASN A 373 16.49 -13.68 -18.77
C ASN A 373 16.54 -12.14 -18.91
N THR A 374 17.43 -11.63 -19.74
CA THR A 374 17.82 -10.22 -19.85
C THR A 374 16.71 -9.27 -20.34
N TYR A 375 15.57 -9.81 -20.75
CA TYR A 375 14.47 -9.06 -21.32
C TYR A 375 13.34 -8.66 -20.35
N ARG A 376 13.49 -8.92 -19.03
CA ARG A 376 12.48 -8.59 -18.03
C ARG A 376 13.09 -7.88 -16.84
N SER A 377 12.44 -6.80 -16.42
CA SER A 377 12.79 -6.13 -15.16
C SER A 377 12.71 -7.09 -13.99
N LYS A 378 13.76 -7.12 -13.13
CA LYS A 378 13.85 -8.02 -11.98
C LYS A 378 14.30 -7.25 -10.74
N ILE A 379 13.86 -7.72 -9.59
CA ILE A 379 14.28 -7.20 -8.29
C ILE A 379 15.39 -8.12 -7.75
N ARG A 380 16.51 -7.53 -7.33
CA ARG A 380 17.70 -8.20 -6.80
C ARG A 380 18.21 -7.50 -5.54
N PRO A 381 18.82 -8.22 -4.59
CA PRO A 381 19.50 -7.58 -3.46
C PRO A 381 20.60 -6.64 -3.93
N LEU A 382 20.79 -5.52 -3.25
CA LEU A 382 21.90 -4.59 -3.54
C LEU A 382 23.27 -5.27 -3.36
N SER A 383 23.36 -6.25 -2.46
CA SER A 383 24.57 -7.06 -2.26
C SER A 383 25.08 -7.75 -3.52
N ASP A 384 24.20 -8.09 -4.48
CA ASP A 384 24.59 -8.68 -5.76
C ASP A 384 25.49 -7.74 -6.60
N PHE A 385 25.48 -6.43 -6.30
CA PHE A 385 26.16 -5.37 -7.03
C PHE A 385 27.35 -4.76 -6.27
N MET A 386 27.53 -5.03 -4.97
CA MET A 386 28.55 -4.39 -4.12
C MET A 386 29.99 -4.90 -4.29
N GLY A 387 30.25 -5.89 -5.09
CA GLY A 387 31.61 -6.41 -5.38
C GLY A 387 32.10 -6.07 -6.78
N ILE A 388 31.38 -5.27 -7.52
CA ILE A 388 31.64 -4.98 -8.93
C ILE A 388 32.22 -3.56 -9.01
N ARG A 389 33.55 -3.46 -9.03
CA ARG A 389 34.29 -2.23 -9.38
C ARG A 389 34.90 -2.38 -10.77
#